data_784660bac84d89c02214dbd487e0e154
#
_entry.id   784660bac84d89c02214dbd487e0e154
#
_cell.length_a   1.000
_cell.length_b   1.000
_cell.length_c   1.000
_cell.angle_alpha   90.00
_cell.angle_beta   90.00
_cell.angle_gamma   90.00
#
_symmetry.space_group_name_H-M   'P 1'
#
loop_
_entity.id
_entity.type
_entity.pdbx_description
1 polymer ?
#
loop_
_entity_poly.entity_id
_entity_poly.type
_entity_poly.pdbx_seq_one_letter_code
_entity_poly.pdbx_strand_id
1 'polypeptide(L)'
;MAFATIDLTKGITGSIPTANLPTIPVTKGGTNLTSGTTDQFLKFTGTTTLASAADNAGIYNVIRSAAFSSGDAYMEMTSAFNSTYRNYYIKMEQLKPNTDCADLRVEFGQSDGTYSAAANFGARMYMFNGNLHNYGGTNATGFTPTWSMDNGAWHNVEMFVYDPMSTTDGKHQYSFLSESKRYDEEYGAVYGGGMYGVGAALPRLKVKVNTGNFTEGRITVYGITNTGNV
;
A
#
# COMPACT_ATOMS: atom_id res chain seq x y z
N MET A 1 -10.96 56.32 28.98
CA MET A 1 -9.52 56.04 29.00
C MET A 1 -9.07 55.92 27.56
N ALA A 2 -8.13 56.76 27.10
CA ALA A 2 -7.58 56.67 25.76
C ALA A 2 -6.58 55.52 25.75
N PHE A 3 -6.74 54.58 24.85
CA PHE A 3 -5.75 53.52 24.64
C PHE A 3 -4.50 54.15 23.99
N ALA A 4 -3.35 53.96 24.59
CA ALA A 4 -2.09 54.36 23.98
C ALA A 4 -1.89 53.60 22.69
N THR A 5 -1.75 54.31 21.58
CA THR A 5 -1.40 53.70 20.30
C THR A 5 0.06 53.25 20.37
N ILE A 6 0.32 51.96 20.19
CA ILE A 6 1.71 51.48 20.11
C ILE A 6 2.25 51.88 18.73
N ASP A 7 3.30 52.72 18.75
CA ASP A 7 4.00 53.13 17.52
C ASP A 7 4.97 52.00 17.13
N LEU A 8 4.53 51.16 16.21
CA LEU A 8 5.30 50.02 15.68
C LEU A 8 6.55 50.43 14.89
N THR A 9 6.71 51.72 14.55
CA THR A 9 7.90 52.21 13.84
C THR A 9 9.13 52.34 14.76
N LYS A 10 8.93 52.32 16.06
CA LYS A 10 10.02 52.49 17.08
C LYS A 10 10.60 51.17 17.57
N GLY A 11 10.18 50.05 17.00
CA GLY A 11 10.63 48.72 17.39
C GLY A 11 10.15 48.33 18.79
N ILE A 12 9.69 47.08 18.93
CA ILE A 12 9.32 46.47 20.21
C ILE A 12 10.56 45.72 20.72
N THR A 13 11.19 46.24 21.79
CA THR A 13 12.22 45.51 22.51
C THR A 13 11.59 44.79 23.69
N GLY A 14 11.61 43.46 23.68
CA GLY A 14 11.04 42.60 24.73
C GLY A 14 9.96 41.62 24.18
N SER A 15 9.58 40.63 24.99
CA SER A 15 8.50 39.71 24.64
C SER A 15 7.15 40.30 25.02
N ILE A 16 6.21 40.30 24.09
CA ILE A 16 4.81 40.63 24.41
C ILE A 16 4.18 39.38 25.02
N PRO A 17 3.59 39.42 26.22
CA PRO A 17 2.90 38.29 26.78
C PRO A 17 1.79 37.82 25.81
N THR A 18 1.70 36.52 25.58
CA THR A 18 0.73 35.91 24.66
C THR A 18 -0.72 36.26 24.95
N ALA A 19 -1.04 36.56 26.24
CA ALA A 19 -2.38 37.00 26.64
C ALA A 19 -2.75 38.39 26.07
N ASN A 20 -1.77 39.20 25.65
CA ASN A 20 -1.97 40.55 25.13
C ASN A 20 -1.88 40.62 23.61
N LEU A 21 -1.63 39.48 22.92
CA LEU A 21 -1.62 39.41 21.46
C LEU A 21 -3.04 39.18 20.96
N PRO A 22 -3.60 40.06 20.13
CA PRO A 22 -4.86 39.80 19.50
C PRO A 22 -4.72 38.60 18.53
N THR A 23 -5.73 37.76 18.43
CA THR A 23 -5.81 36.74 17.40
C THR A 23 -5.74 37.42 16.03
N ILE A 24 -4.70 37.13 15.26
CA ILE A 24 -4.56 37.69 13.91
C ILE A 24 -5.33 36.75 12.94
N PRO A 25 -6.40 37.25 12.32
CA PRO A 25 -7.14 36.43 11.33
C PRO A 25 -6.25 36.00 10.16
N VAL A 26 -6.53 34.86 9.57
CA VAL A 26 -5.81 34.32 8.38
C VAL A 26 -5.75 35.36 7.24
N THR A 27 -6.81 36.13 7.05
CA THR A 27 -6.87 37.24 6.05
C THR A 27 -5.84 38.34 6.27
N LYS A 28 -5.24 38.43 7.45
CA LYS A 28 -4.18 39.39 7.81
C LYS A 28 -2.84 38.71 8.10
N GLY A 29 -2.66 37.48 7.63
CA GLY A 29 -1.41 36.73 7.79
C GLY A 29 -1.30 35.89 9.06
N GLY A 30 -2.31 35.87 9.93
CA GLY A 30 -2.35 35.02 11.11
C GLY A 30 -2.89 33.62 10.77
N THR A 31 -2.34 32.58 11.39
CA THR A 31 -2.85 31.19 11.17
C THR A 31 -4.09 30.91 12.01
N ASN A 32 -4.38 31.73 13.02
CA ASN A 32 -5.47 31.53 14.00
C ASN A 32 -5.41 30.18 14.75
N LEU A 33 -4.23 29.52 14.72
CA LEU A 33 -3.99 28.26 15.41
C LEU A 33 -3.30 28.53 16.74
N THR A 34 -3.86 27.99 17.81
CA THR A 34 -3.26 28.05 19.17
C THR A 34 -2.42 26.81 19.46
N SER A 35 -2.61 25.73 18.68
CA SER A 35 -1.85 24.49 18.77
C SER A 35 -1.90 23.74 17.43
N GLY A 36 -0.98 22.82 17.20
CA GLY A 36 -0.94 21.90 16.10
C GLY A 36 -0.64 20.48 16.58
N THR A 37 -0.91 19.49 15.76
CA THR A 37 -0.52 18.10 16.03
C THR A 37 0.84 17.85 15.39
N THR A 38 1.74 17.18 16.11
CA THR A 38 3.05 16.78 15.58
C THR A 38 2.86 15.97 14.28
N ASP A 39 3.76 16.17 13.33
CA ASP A 39 3.76 15.48 12.03
C ASP A 39 2.53 15.75 11.16
N GLN A 40 1.85 16.87 11.37
CA GLN A 40 0.75 17.32 10.51
C GLN A 40 1.09 18.63 9.80
N PHE A 41 0.52 18.79 8.61
CA PHE A 41 0.65 20.00 7.81
C PHE A 41 -0.46 20.99 8.12
N LEU A 42 -0.20 22.29 7.91
CA LEU A 42 -1.24 23.30 7.90
C LEU A 42 -2.00 23.24 6.58
N LYS A 43 -3.30 23.04 6.64
CA LYS A 43 -4.17 22.91 5.48
C LYS A 43 -5.32 23.91 5.57
N PHE A 44 -5.68 24.51 4.44
CA PHE A 44 -6.93 25.26 4.34
C PHE A 44 -8.11 24.29 4.38
N THR A 45 -8.97 24.43 5.38
CA THR A 45 -10.23 23.67 5.51
C THR A 45 -11.44 24.48 5.12
N GLY A 46 -11.23 25.72 4.67
CA GLY A 46 -12.20 26.68 4.15
C GLY A 46 -11.48 27.86 3.55
N THR A 47 -12.23 28.83 3.03
CA THR A 47 -11.65 30.03 2.39
C THR A 47 -10.81 30.90 3.34
N THR A 48 -11.05 30.80 4.64
CA THR A 48 -10.40 31.62 5.68
C THR A 48 -9.95 30.83 6.90
N THR A 49 -10.01 29.49 6.86
CA THR A 49 -9.73 28.62 8.00
C THR A 49 -8.53 27.73 7.72
N LEU A 50 -7.53 27.77 8.57
CA LEU A 50 -6.42 26.82 8.61
C LEU A 50 -6.61 25.83 9.75
N ALA A 51 -6.31 24.58 9.50
CA ALA A 51 -6.26 23.53 10.52
C ALA A 51 -5.03 22.65 10.32
N SER A 52 -4.58 22.03 11.40
CA SER A 52 -3.61 20.95 11.35
C SER A 52 -4.31 19.71 10.75
N ALA A 53 -3.77 19.12 9.71
CA ALA A 53 -4.32 17.94 9.06
C ALA A 53 -3.21 16.97 8.67
N ALA A 54 -3.51 15.67 8.76
CA ALA A 54 -2.62 14.66 8.23
C ALA A 54 -2.41 14.88 6.72
N ASP A 55 -1.20 14.62 6.25
CA ASP A 55 -0.91 14.64 4.82
C ASP A 55 -1.51 13.40 4.17
N ASN A 56 -2.75 13.52 3.73
CA ASN A 56 -3.42 12.51 2.92
C ASN A 56 -3.33 12.86 1.41
N ALA A 57 -2.45 13.77 1.04
CA ALA A 57 -2.33 14.22 -0.35
C ALA A 57 -1.53 13.24 -1.23
N GLY A 58 -0.91 12.21 -0.64
CA GLY A 58 -0.25 11.14 -1.39
C GLY A 58 -1.26 10.27 -2.13
N ILE A 59 -0.93 9.91 -3.37
CA ILE A 59 -1.73 8.92 -4.14
C ILE A 59 -1.73 7.57 -3.42
N TYR A 60 -0.63 7.24 -2.73
CA TYR A 60 -0.42 5.98 -2.02
C TYR A 60 -0.42 6.20 -0.51
N ASN A 61 -1.40 5.64 0.18
CA ASN A 61 -1.51 5.69 1.64
C ASN A 61 -1.19 4.31 2.23
N VAL A 62 -0.19 4.22 3.09
CA VAL A 62 0.17 2.94 3.74
C VAL A 62 -0.99 2.45 4.60
N ILE A 63 -1.51 1.27 4.29
CA ILE A 63 -2.55 0.58 5.08
C ILE A 63 -1.91 -0.40 6.06
N ARG A 64 -0.99 -1.21 5.56
CA ARG A 64 -0.28 -2.23 6.33
C ARG A 64 1.14 -2.38 5.81
N SER A 65 2.07 -2.65 6.72
CA SER A 65 3.41 -3.10 6.38
C SER A 65 3.86 -4.15 7.39
N ALA A 66 4.44 -5.23 6.92
CA ALA A 66 5.00 -6.28 7.76
C ALA A 66 6.23 -6.89 7.10
N ALA A 67 7.17 -7.36 7.93
CA ALA A 67 8.36 -8.06 7.48
C ALA A 67 8.26 -9.53 7.80
N PHE A 68 8.80 -10.39 6.93
CA PHE A 68 9.01 -11.79 7.23
C PHE A 68 10.20 -11.97 8.18
N SER A 69 10.05 -12.90 9.10
CA SER A 69 11.14 -13.42 9.92
C SER A 69 11.63 -14.74 9.37
N SER A 70 12.86 -15.10 9.72
CA SER A 70 13.40 -16.40 9.31
C SER A 70 12.56 -17.54 9.85
N GLY A 71 12.10 -18.40 8.95
CA GLY A 71 11.25 -19.54 9.26
C GLY A 71 9.75 -19.33 9.05
N ASP A 72 9.31 -18.13 8.66
CA ASP A 72 7.90 -17.87 8.37
C ASP A 72 7.45 -18.63 7.13
N ALA A 73 6.49 -19.53 7.29
CA ALA A 73 5.89 -20.28 6.18
C ALA A 73 4.95 -19.40 5.32
N TYR A 74 4.36 -18.39 5.92
CA TYR A 74 3.48 -17.42 5.27
C TYR A 74 3.36 -16.15 6.08
N MET A 75 2.87 -15.09 5.45
CA MET A 75 2.37 -13.89 6.09
C MET A 75 0.90 -13.70 5.75
N GLU A 76 0.10 -13.40 6.76
CA GLU A 76 -1.32 -13.08 6.59
C GLU A 76 -1.64 -11.71 7.17
N MET A 77 -2.27 -10.87 6.37
CA MET A 77 -2.79 -9.57 6.77
C MET A 77 -4.31 -9.62 6.72
N THR A 78 -4.96 -9.72 7.88
CA THR A 78 -6.42 -9.89 8.01
C THR A 78 -7.25 -8.67 7.63
N SER A 79 -6.61 -7.49 7.54
CA SER A 79 -7.22 -6.22 7.16
C SER A 79 -6.31 -5.50 6.17
N ALA A 80 -5.87 -6.23 5.12
CA ALA A 80 -5.05 -5.68 4.05
C ALA A 80 -5.84 -4.67 3.21
N PHE A 81 -7.15 -4.90 3.07
CA PHE A 81 -8.05 -4.06 2.30
C PHE A 81 -9.24 -3.62 3.16
N ASN A 82 -9.78 -2.42 2.87
CA ASN A 82 -10.93 -1.86 3.56
C ASN A 82 -11.80 -1.05 2.58
N SER A 83 -12.96 -0.59 3.00
CA SER A 83 -13.90 0.15 2.14
C SER A 83 -13.50 1.62 1.87
N THR A 84 -12.41 2.11 2.46
CA THR A 84 -11.94 3.50 2.27
C THR A 84 -11.35 3.70 0.87
N TYR A 85 -10.71 2.66 0.33
CA TYR A 85 -10.06 2.71 -0.97
C TYR A 85 -10.70 1.71 -1.91
N ARG A 86 -10.80 2.08 -3.18
CA ARG A 86 -11.29 1.18 -4.22
C ARG A 86 -10.16 0.31 -4.79
N ASN A 87 -8.98 0.90 -4.93
CA ASN A 87 -7.82 0.23 -5.53
C ASN A 87 -6.64 0.25 -4.58
N TYR A 88 -5.76 -0.73 -4.74
CA TYR A 88 -4.60 -0.92 -3.89
C TYR A 88 -3.36 -1.20 -4.72
N TYR A 89 -2.22 -0.75 -4.20
CA TYR A 89 -0.91 -1.13 -4.66
C TYR A 89 -0.21 -1.94 -3.56
N ILE A 90 0.36 -3.06 -3.92
CA ILE A 90 1.10 -3.93 -3.00
C ILE A 90 2.53 -4.01 -3.49
N LYS A 91 3.47 -3.71 -2.62
CA LYS A 91 4.89 -3.85 -2.84
C LYS A 91 5.43 -4.96 -1.95
N MET A 92 6.06 -5.94 -2.55
CA MET A 92 6.77 -7.02 -1.87
C MET A 92 8.24 -6.88 -2.21
N GLU A 93 9.07 -6.71 -1.20
CA GLU A 93 10.46 -6.33 -1.36
C GLU A 93 11.37 -7.34 -0.68
N GLN A 94 12.48 -7.65 -1.34
CA GLN A 94 13.54 -8.47 -0.79
C GLN A 94 13.05 -9.84 -0.27
N LEU A 95 12.03 -10.40 -0.94
CA LEU A 95 11.55 -11.73 -0.59
C LEU A 95 12.64 -12.76 -0.85
N LYS A 96 12.98 -13.54 0.16
CA LYS A 96 14.00 -14.57 0.05
C LYS A 96 13.49 -15.89 0.62
N PRO A 97 13.31 -16.92 -0.22
CA PRO A 97 12.99 -18.25 0.27
C PRO A 97 14.23 -18.93 0.88
N ASN A 98 14.04 -19.91 1.73
CA ASN A 98 15.12 -20.75 2.26
C ASN A 98 15.42 -22.00 1.39
N THR A 99 14.65 -22.18 0.32
CA THR A 99 14.71 -23.35 -0.55
C THR A 99 14.63 -22.92 -2.01
N ASP A 100 15.45 -23.50 -2.85
CA ASP A 100 15.40 -23.31 -4.30
C ASP A 100 14.12 -23.85 -4.91
N CYS A 101 13.78 -23.37 -6.08
CA CYS A 101 12.56 -23.73 -6.82
C CYS A 101 11.26 -23.36 -6.09
N ALA A 102 11.32 -22.44 -5.14
CA ALA A 102 10.12 -21.96 -4.48
C ALA A 102 9.33 -21.01 -5.37
N ASP A 103 8.03 -21.25 -5.51
CA ASP A 103 7.11 -20.31 -6.15
C ASP A 103 6.38 -19.50 -5.10
N LEU A 104 6.36 -18.18 -5.28
CA LEU A 104 5.51 -17.31 -4.47
C LEU A 104 4.04 -17.57 -4.80
N ARG A 105 3.22 -17.67 -3.78
CA ARG A 105 1.76 -17.72 -3.90
C ARG A 105 1.12 -16.57 -3.17
N VAL A 106 0.20 -15.91 -3.86
CA VAL A 106 -0.61 -14.84 -3.30
C VAL A 106 -2.07 -15.27 -3.31
N GLU A 107 -2.72 -15.15 -2.17
CA GLU A 107 -4.11 -15.56 -1.95
C GLU A 107 -4.89 -14.38 -1.36
N PHE A 108 -6.10 -14.15 -1.86
CA PHE A 108 -7.04 -13.21 -1.26
C PHE A 108 -8.12 -13.96 -0.49
N GLY A 109 -8.48 -13.48 0.68
CA GLY A 109 -9.39 -14.16 1.58
C GLY A 109 -10.57 -13.31 2.03
N GLN A 110 -11.67 -13.98 2.32
CA GLN A 110 -12.88 -13.41 2.89
C GLN A 110 -12.71 -13.09 4.39
N SER A 111 -13.65 -12.36 4.96
CA SER A 111 -13.59 -11.95 6.37
C SER A 111 -13.63 -13.13 7.35
N ASP A 112 -14.25 -14.23 6.97
CA ASP A 112 -14.34 -15.46 7.77
C ASP A 112 -13.05 -16.31 7.75
N GLY A 113 -12.04 -15.91 6.97
CA GLY A 113 -10.78 -16.65 6.80
C GLY A 113 -10.78 -17.64 5.65
N THR A 114 -11.86 -17.73 4.89
CA THR A 114 -11.92 -18.57 3.69
C THR A 114 -11.07 -17.98 2.58
N TYR A 115 -10.16 -18.78 2.04
CA TYR A 115 -9.39 -18.49 0.83
C TYR A 115 -9.95 -19.32 -0.31
N SER A 116 -10.76 -18.68 -1.16
CA SER A 116 -11.45 -19.38 -2.23
C SER A 116 -10.50 -19.80 -3.34
N ALA A 117 -10.51 -21.08 -3.60
CA ALA A 117 -9.69 -21.73 -4.60
C ALA A 117 -10.30 -21.68 -6.01
N ALA A 118 -11.61 -21.80 -6.09
CA ALA A 118 -12.31 -22.13 -7.35
C ALA A 118 -12.53 -20.96 -8.28
N ALA A 119 -12.14 -19.75 -7.86
CA ALA A 119 -12.56 -18.53 -8.52
C ALA A 119 -11.40 -17.67 -9.07
N ASN A 120 -10.19 -18.17 -9.06
CA ASN A 120 -9.03 -17.42 -9.56
C ASN A 120 -8.76 -17.79 -11.03
N PHE A 121 -9.00 -16.82 -11.90
CA PHE A 121 -8.72 -16.89 -13.34
C PHE A 121 -7.58 -15.94 -13.64
N GLY A 122 -6.45 -16.44 -14.13
CA GLY A 122 -5.30 -15.59 -14.41
C GLY A 122 -4.48 -16.08 -15.58
N ALA A 123 -3.71 -15.16 -16.12
CA ALA A 123 -2.67 -15.43 -17.10
C ALA A 123 -1.39 -14.75 -16.67
N ARG A 124 -0.27 -15.37 -16.97
CA ARG A 124 1.06 -14.79 -16.78
C ARG A 124 1.94 -15.05 -17.99
N MET A 125 2.81 -14.11 -18.21
CA MET A 125 3.87 -14.19 -19.19
C MET A 125 5.19 -14.02 -18.44
N TYR A 126 6.15 -14.87 -18.70
CA TYR A 126 7.47 -14.74 -18.10
C TYR A 126 8.54 -14.77 -19.18
N MET A 127 9.58 -14.01 -18.95
CA MET A 127 10.73 -13.88 -19.83
C MET A 127 11.99 -14.14 -19.00
N PHE A 128 12.71 -15.18 -19.39
CA PHE A 128 13.99 -15.54 -18.82
C PHE A 128 15.01 -15.73 -19.95
N ASN A 129 16.19 -15.16 -19.78
CA ASN A 129 17.29 -15.21 -20.77
C ASN A 129 16.84 -14.93 -22.21
N GLY A 130 15.91 -13.98 -22.40
CA GLY A 130 15.38 -13.63 -23.71
C GLY A 130 14.30 -14.57 -24.28
N ASN A 131 13.95 -15.65 -23.60
CA ASN A 131 12.88 -16.55 -24.00
C ASN A 131 11.55 -16.14 -23.35
N LEU A 132 10.52 -16.03 -24.17
CA LEU A 132 9.17 -15.69 -23.76
C LEU A 132 8.31 -16.94 -23.60
N HIS A 133 7.66 -17.06 -22.46
CA HIS A 133 6.74 -18.15 -22.15
C HIS A 133 5.40 -17.60 -21.68
N ASN A 134 4.32 -18.24 -22.09
CA ASN A 134 2.97 -17.90 -21.69
C ASN A 134 2.35 -19.03 -20.87
N TYR A 135 1.68 -18.66 -19.80
CA TYR A 135 0.93 -19.60 -18.97
C TYR A 135 -0.41 -18.99 -18.59
N GLY A 136 -1.48 -19.71 -18.84
CA GLY A 136 -2.83 -19.32 -18.42
C GLY A 136 -3.55 -20.51 -17.79
N GLY A 137 -4.44 -20.22 -16.86
CA GLY A 137 -5.22 -21.28 -16.22
C GLY A 137 -6.05 -20.77 -15.05
N THR A 138 -6.92 -21.65 -14.58
CA THR A 138 -7.60 -21.53 -13.29
C THR A 138 -6.69 -22.14 -12.24
N ASN A 139 -6.34 -21.38 -11.23
CA ASN A 139 -5.52 -21.88 -10.13
C ASN A 139 -6.37 -22.01 -8.86
N ALA A 140 -6.37 -23.20 -8.29
CA ALA A 140 -7.27 -23.54 -7.21
C ALA A 140 -7.05 -22.78 -5.91
N THR A 141 -5.85 -22.26 -5.60
CA THR A 141 -5.53 -21.72 -4.27
C THR A 141 -4.73 -20.42 -4.29
N GLY A 142 -4.94 -19.54 -5.27
CA GLY A 142 -4.16 -18.31 -5.41
C GLY A 142 -3.43 -18.26 -6.76
N PHE A 143 -2.66 -17.22 -6.95
CA PHE A 143 -1.85 -17.06 -8.16
C PHE A 143 -0.37 -16.97 -7.81
N THR A 144 0.45 -17.24 -8.81
CA THR A 144 1.91 -17.35 -8.65
C THR A 144 2.58 -16.23 -9.44
N PRO A 145 2.98 -15.13 -8.77
CA PRO A 145 3.61 -14.01 -9.44
C PRO A 145 5.11 -14.21 -9.71
N THR A 146 5.70 -15.28 -9.22
CA THR A 146 7.11 -15.63 -9.48
C THR A 146 7.21 -17.02 -10.07
N TRP A 147 8.40 -17.43 -10.47
CA TRP A 147 8.68 -18.78 -10.94
C TRP A 147 10.05 -19.27 -10.48
N SER A 148 10.05 -20.39 -9.73
CA SER A 148 11.27 -21.11 -9.32
C SER A 148 12.35 -20.20 -8.72
N MET A 149 12.00 -19.45 -7.68
CA MET A 149 12.90 -18.51 -7.00
C MET A 149 14.16 -19.20 -6.47
N ASP A 150 15.29 -18.52 -6.60
CA ASP A 150 16.58 -18.89 -6.03
C ASP A 150 16.64 -18.50 -4.55
N ASN A 151 17.11 -19.41 -3.67
CA ASN A 151 17.28 -19.14 -2.25
C ASN A 151 18.49 -18.24 -1.92
N GLY A 152 19.38 -18.03 -2.87
CA GLY A 152 20.54 -17.13 -2.77
C GLY A 152 20.22 -15.68 -3.17
N ALA A 153 19.04 -15.39 -3.72
CA ALA A 153 18.69 -14.10 -4.28
C ALA A 153 17.45 -13.47 -3.61
N TRP A 154 17.30 -12.16 -3.77
CA TRP A 154 16.11 -11.41 -3.40
C TRP A 154 15.18 -11.25 -4.59
N HIS A 155 13.89 -11.30 -4.33
CA HIS A 155 12.84 -11.21 -5.33
C HIS A 155 11.89 -10.07 -4.97
N ASN A 156 11.45 -9.32 -5.98
CA ASN A 156 10.53 -8.21 -5.80
C ASN A 156 9.26 -8.45 -6.61
N VAL A 157 8.12 -8.04 -6.06
CA VAL A 157 6.84 -8.08 -6.73
C VAL A 157 6.10 -6.78 -6.50
N GLU A 158 5.60 -6.21 -7.57
CA GLU A 158 4.66 -5.10 -7.57
C GLU A 158 3.31 -5.57 -8.07
N MET A 159 2.23 -5.17 -7.40
CA MET A 159 0.90 -5.62 -7.75
C MET A 159 -0.12 -4.51 -7.55
N PHE A 160 -1.06 -4.42 -8.48
CA PHE A 160 -2.29 -3.67 -8.34
C PHE A 160 -3.46 -4.61 -8.07
N VAL A 161 -4.32 -4.23 -7.15
CA VAL A 161 -5.56 -4.94 -6.80
C VAL A 161 -6.71 -3.95 -6.94
N TYR A 162 -7.70 -4.34 -7.72
CA TYR A 162 -8.83 -3.51 -8.07
C TYR A 162 -10.09 -4.03 -7.38
N ASP A 163 -10.75 -3.13 -6.66
CA ASP A 163 -12.06 -3.32 -6.03
C ASP A 163 -12.18 -4.58 -5.14
N PRO A 164 -11.17 -4.91 -4.28
CA PRO A 164 -11.19 -6.15 -3.50
C PRO A 164 -12.32 -6.19 -2.46
N MET A 165 -12.91 -5.04 -2.12
CA MET A 165 -14.03 -4.94 -1.18
C MET A 165 -15.41 -5.00 -1.84
N SER A 166 -15.47 -5.18 -3.17
CA SER A 166 -16.74 -5.39 -3.87
C SER A 166 -17.41 -6.68 -3.42
N THR A 167 -18.72 -6.68 -3.36
CA THR A 167 -19.54 -7.88 -3.17
C THR A 167 -20.17 -8.37 -4.48
N THR A 168 -19.78 -7.77 -5.62
CA THR A 168 -20.24 -8.15 -6.95
C THR A 168 -19.23 -9.10 -7.57
N ASP A 169 -19.68 -10.24 -8.02
CA ASP A 169 -18.87 -11.24 -8.72
C ASP A 169 -18.15 -10.68 -9.95
N GLY A 170 -16.92 -11.14 -10.19
CA GLY A 170 -16.11 -10.75 -11.34
C GLY A 170 -15.48 -9.34 -11.29
N LYS A 171 -15.60 -8.60 -10.18
CA LYS A 171 -14.99 -7.27 -10.03
C LYS A 171 -13.62 -7.27 -9.39
N HIS A 172 -13.26 -8.31 -8.67
CA HIS A 172 -11.95 -8.42 -8.02
C HIS A 172 -10.88 -8.76 -9.04
N GLN A 173 -10.13 -7.76 -9.48
CA GLN A 173 -9.09 -7.93 -10.47
C GLN A 173 -7.72 -7.64 -9.87
N TYR A 174 -6.68 -8.19 -10.47
CA TYR A 174 -5.30 -7.91 -10.09
C TYR A 174 -4.39 -7.94 -11.32
N SER A 175 -3.31 -7.19 -11.24
CA SER A 175 -2.17 -7.28 -12.14
C SER A 175 -0.88 -7.25 -11.35
N PHE A 176 0.18 -7.85 -11.85
CA PHE A 176 1.47 -7.88 -11.18
C PHE A 176 2.63 -7.87 -12.16
N LEU A 177 3.75 -7.37 -11.66
CA LEU A 177 5.08 -7.49 -12.24
C LEU A 177 6.01 -8.02 -11.15
N SER A 178 6.83 -8.99 -11.46
CA SER A 178 7.90 -9.44 -10.58
C SER A 178 9.23 -9.51 -11.32
N GLU A 179 10.28 -9.24 -10.58
CA GLU A 179 11.66 -9.44 -10.99
C GLU A 179 12.25 -10.52 -10.10
N SER A 180 12.80 -11.56 -10.71
CA SER A 180 13.34 -12.68 -9.97
C SER A 180 14.53 -13.32 -10.66
N LYS A 181 15.37 -13.96 -9.83
CA LYS A 181 16.39 -14.89 -10.27
C LYS A 181 15.86 -16.30 -10.06
N ARG A 182 15.95 -17.13 -11.07
CA ARG A 182 15.68 -18.56 -10.95
C ARG A 182 16.86 -19.30 -10.32
N TYR A 183 16.58 -20.45 -9.74
CA TYR A 183 17.56 -21.32 -9.11
C TYR A 183 18.70 -21.79 -10.06
N ASP A 184 18.47 -21.76 -11.37
CA ASP A 184 19.44 -22.12 -12.41
C ASP A 184 20.20 -20.92 -13.00
N GLU A 185 20.31 -19.83 -12.19
CA GLU A 185 21.04 -18.59 -12.52
C GLU A 185 20.38 -17.74 -13.61
N GLU A 186 19.18 -18.06 -14.07
CA GLU A 186 18.46 -17.23 -15.02
C GLU A 186 17.81 -16.02 -14.36
N TYR A 187 17.97 -14.85 -14.96
CA TYR A 187 17.30 -13.62 -14.56
C TYR A 187 16.13 -13.32 -15.46
N GLY A 188 15.06 -12.86 -14.91
CA GLY A 188 13.90 -12.51 -15.70
C GLY A 188 12.80 -11.79 -14.95
N ALA A 189 11.72 -11.53 -15.66
CA ALA A 189 10.52 -10.92 -15.15
C ALA A 189 9.30 -11.80 -15.42
N VAL A 190 8.35 -11.75 -14.51
CA VAL A 190 7.02 -12.33 -14.68
C VAL A 190 6.00 -11.21 -14.65
N TYR A 191 5.18 -11.15 -15.67
CA TYR A 191 4.08 -10.20 -15.79
C TYR A 191 2.77 -10.96 -15.91
N GLY A 192 1.73 -10.49 -15.23
CA GLY A 192 0.45 -11.17 -15.31
C GLY A 192 -0.68 -10.42 -14.63
N GLY A 193 -1.82 -11.06 -14.63
CA GLY A 193 -3.03 -10.56 -14.00
C GLY A 193 -4.16 -11.56 -14.09
N GLY A 194 -5.25 -11.21 -13.44
CA GLY A 194 -6.43 -12.08 -13.42
C GLY A 194 -7.56 -11.48 -12.63
N MET A 195 -8.51 -12.33 -12.30
CA MET A 195 -9.66 -11.96 -11.48
C MET A 195 -10.05 -13.09 -10.52
N TYR A 196 -10.70 -12.70 -9.42
CA TYR A 196 -11.40 -13.61 -8.53
C TYR A 196 -12.91 -13.53 -8.80
N GLY A 197 -13.50 -14.64 -9.22
CA GLY A 197 -14.92 -14.78 -9.45
C GLY A 197 -15.69 -15.11 -8.17
N VAL A 198 -15.65 -14.20 -7.19
CA VAL A 198 -16.30 -14.35 -5.89
C VAL A 198 -17.20 -13.14 -5.64
N GLY A 199 -18.45 -13.37 -5.25
CA GLY A 199 -19.41 -12.34 -4.88
C GLY A 199 -19.30 -11.90 -3.41
N ALA A 200 -18.10 -11.86 -2.84
CA ALA A 200 -17.86 -11.49 -1.45
C ALA A 200 -16.62 -10.59 -1.34
N ALA A 201 -16.60 -9.67 -0.37
CA ALA A 201 -15.44 -8.84 -0.09
C ALA A 201 -14.23 -9.70 0.34
N LEU A 202 -13.05 -9.31 -0.11
CA LEU A 202 -11.78 -9.99 0.10
C LEU A 202 -10.82 -9.12 0.94
N PRO A 203 -11.06 -8.88 2.24
CA PRO A 203 -10.25 -7.99 3.07
C PRO A 203 -8.87 -8.56 3.43
N ARG A 204 -8.60 -9.82 3.15
CA ARG A 204 -7.37 -10.52 3.58
C ARG A 204 -6.41 -10.74 2.43
N LEU A 205 -5.12 -10.63 2.75
CA LEU A 205 -4.01 -10.98 1.89
C LEU A 205 -3.15 -12.03 2.60
N LYS A 206 -2.89 -13.14 1.93
CA LYS A 206 -1.90 -14.14 2.35
C LYS A 206 -0.83 -14.31 1.29
N VAL A 207 0.41 -14.29 1.73
CA VAL A 207 1.59 -14.50 0.89
C VAL A 207 2.38 -15.65 1.48
N LYS A 208 2.67 -16.65 0.67
CA LYS A 208 3.42 -17.86 1.07
C LYS A 208 4.29 -18.35 -0.08
N VAL A 209 5.20 -19.27 0.20
CA VAL A 209 5.88 -20.08 -0.81
C VAL A 209 5.22 -21.46 -0.91
N ASN A 210 5.33 -22.11 -2.07
CA ASN A 210 4.80 -23.45 -2.27
C ASN A 210 5.64 -24.54 -1.59
N THR A 211 6.92 -24.24 -1.32
CA THR A 211 7.87 -25.11 -0.64
C THR A 211 8.83 -24.28 0.20
N GLY A 212 9.24 -24.80 1.35
CA GLY A 212 10.11 -24.10 2.29
C GLY A 212 9.43 -22.95 3.04
N ASN A 213 10.23 -22.03 3.53
CA ASN A 213 9.84 -20.86 4.31
C ASN A 213 10.55 -19.62 3.77
N PHE A 214 10.17 -18.44 4.26
CA PHE A 214 10.94 -17.22 4.04
C PHE A 214 12.08 -17.10 5.06
N THR A 215 13.17 -16.47 4.63
CA THR A 215 14.25 -16.03 5.53
C THR A 215 14.15 -14.55 5.82
N GLU A 216 13.65 -13.77 4.87
CA GLU A 216 13.47 -12.32 4.97
C GLU A 216 12.51 -11.82 3.90
N GLY A 217 12.13 -10.56 3.99
CA GLY A 217 11.29 -9.84 3.03
C GLY A 217 10.30 -8.92 3.74
N ARG A 218 9.66 -8.08 2.95
CA ARG A 218 8.66 -7.13 3.44
C ARG A 218 7.49 -7.04 2.47
N ILE A 219 6.31 -6.91 3.02
CA ILE A 219 5.09 -6.60 2.26
C ILE A 219 4.54 -5.29 2.77
N THR A 220 4.26 -4.36 1.86
CA THR A 220 3.57 -3.11 2.15
C THR A 220 2.35 -2.98 1.24
N VAL A 221 1.20 -2.74 1.85
CA VAL A 221 -0.09 -2.53 1.17
C VAL A 221 -0.42 -1.04 1.25
N TYR A 222 -0.69 -0.44 0.12
CA TYR A 222 -1.10 0.96 -0.02
C TYR A 222 -2.51 1.04 -0.58
N GLY A 223 -3.35 1.89 0.02
CA GLY A 223 -4.60 2.32 -0.58
C GLY A 223 -4.34 3.44 -1.58
N ILE A 224 -4.97 3.38 -2.74
CA ILE A 224 -4.85 4.39 -3.79
C ILE A 224 -6.01 5.37 -3.64
N THR A 225 -5.68 6.64 -3.37
CA THR A 225 -6.68 7.70 -3.28
C THR A 225 -7.17 8.08 -4.68
N ASN A 226 -8.44 7.85 -4.95
CA ASN A 226 -9.08 8.39 -6.14
C ASN A 226 -9.53 9.84 -5.84
N THR A 227 -8.68 10.81 -6.15
CA THR A 227 -9.02 12.24 -6.02
C THR A 227 -9.72 12.80 -7.26
N GLY A 228 -10.00 11.99 -8.26
CA GLY A 228 -10.77 12.36 -9.44
C GLY A 228 -12.28 12.20 -9.18
N ASN A 229 -13.04 13.25 -9.43
CA ASN A 229 -14.50 13.16 -9.44
C ASN A 229 -14.96 12.05 -10.40
N VAL A 230 -15.70 11.09 -9.86
CA VAL A 230 -16.52 10.17 -10.65
C VAL A 230 -17.93 10.74 -10.65
#